data_53f07bba126b37e9cb975bf5701b8cd8
#
_entry.id   53f07bba126b37e9cb975bf5701b8cd8
#
_cell.length_a   1.000
_cell.length_b   1.000
_cell.length_c   1.000
_cell.angle_alpha   90.00
_cell.angle_beta   90.00
_cell.angle_gamma   90.00
#
_symmetry.space_group_name_H-M   'P 1'
#
loop_
_entity.id
_entity.type
_entity.pdbx_description
1 polymer ?
#
loop_
_entity_poly.entity_id
_entity_poly.type
_entity_poly.pdbx_seq_one_letter_code
_entity_poly.pdbx_strand_id
1 'polypeptide(L)'
;LGALDEGKLVKIDENKLYDVTVIGSGPAAVSAAIYAARKGLNVAMVGVKIGGQVLDTNEIENIIGTVSTTGAKFAETLEKHLKEHEIAFKEGHLVKEIKEDGKDKLLMTDDGKSYKTKTVIVATGAKPRSLNIPGEAEYVGKGVHYCSTCDGPFYKGLDVAVIGGGNSGVEAALDLSGIAKSVTLIEFMPELKADKVLQEKLAEQSNIKTILNSATVKVNGNEFVESIVYKSRETDEEKTLNVEGMFVEIGLSPRSEVVKDLVETNKIGEIVINPENNSTSVAGIFAAGDVTSIRQKQIIIAMGEGAKAALGAFEYLITKY
;
A
#
# COMPACT_ATOMS: atom_id res chain seq x y z
N LEU A 1 5.33 32.75 23.80
CA LEU A 1 5.51 31.61 22.90
C LEU A 1 6.66 30.82 23.49
N GLY A 2 6.33 29.83 24.38
CA GLY A 2 7.33 28.92 24.97
C GLY A 2 7.94 28.05 23.87
N ALA A 3 9.22 27.68 24.06
CA ALA A 3 9.88 26.68 23.23
C ALA A 3 9.00 25.43 23.21
N LEU A 4 8.60 25.00 22.03
CA LEU A 4 7.91 23.73 21.84
C LEU A 4 8.91 22.65 22.28
N ASP A 5 8.56 21.95 23.35
CA ASP A 5 9.27 20.76 23.79
C ASP A 5 9.27 19.82 22.59
N GLU A 6 10.44 19.30 22.17
CA GLU A 6 10.50 18.36 21.06
C GLU A 6 9.68 17.13 21.45
N GLY A 7 8.43 17.09 20.94
CA GLY A 7 7.46 16.07 21.27
C GLY A 7 8.04 14.68 21.05
N LYS A 8 8.12 13.88 22.08
CA LYS A 8 8.54 12.48 22.01
C LYS A 8 7.30 11.61 21.88
N LEU A 9 7.33 10.66 20.96
CA LEU A 9 6.32 9.61 20.95
C LEU A 9 6.33 8.90 22.31
N VAL A 10 5.15 8.78 22.91
CA VAL A 10 5.01 8.18 24.23
C VAL A 10 5.08 6.66 24.10
N LYS A 11 5.75 5.99 25.05
CA LYS A 11 5.75 4.52 25.09
C LYS A 11 4.36 4.01 25.44
N ILE A 12 3.91 2.98 24.72
CA ILE A 12 2.61 2.34 25.00
C ILE A 12 2.60 1.69 26.38
N ASP A 13 1.50 1.87 27.13
CA ASP A 13 1.30 1.32 28.48
C ASP A 13 0.35 0.11 28.41
N GLU A 14 0.79 -1.04 28.92
CA GLU A 14 0.04 -2.29 28.95
C GLU A 14 -1.17 -2.24 29.91
N ASN A 15 -1.15 -1.33 30.89
CA ASN A 15 -2.23 -1.20 31.88
C ASN A 15 -3.28 -0.14 31.51
N LYS A 16 -3.07 0.59 30.41
CA LYS A 16 -3.97 1.65 29.95
C LYS A 16 -5.01 1.09 28.96
N LEU A 17 -6.28 1.45 29.16
CA LEU A 17 -7.31 1.23 28.14
C LEU A 17 -7.28 2.40 27.17
N TYR A 18 -6.94 2.13 25.92
CA TYR A 18 -6.95 3.14 24.85
C TYR A 18 -8.34 3.27 24.23
N ASP A 19 -8.68 4.45 23.76
CA ASP A 19 -9.91 4.65 23.01
C ASP A 19 -9.80 4.08 21.60
N VAL A 20 -8.63 4.28 20.97
CA VAL A 20 -8.30 3.78 19.63
C VAL A 20 -6.88 3.22 19.62
N THR A 21 -6.73 2.02 19.08
CA THR A 21 -5.40 1.51 18.70
C THR A 21 -5.33 1.35 17.19
N VAL A 22 -4.33 2.00 16.57
CA VAL A 22 -4.05 1.92 15.15
C VAL A 22 -2.98 0.86 14.89
N ILE A 23 -3.27 -0.11 14.01
CA ILE A 23 -2.33 -1.15 13.60
C ILE A 23 -1.74 -0.78 12.25
N GLY A 24 -0.45 -0.48 12.23
CA GLY A 24 0.28 0.01 11.08
C GLY A 24 1.05 1.27 11.39
N SER A 25 1.88 1.70 10.45
CA SER A 25 2.73 2.89 10.58
C SER A 25 2.94 3.65 9.25
N GLY A 26 2.15 3.28 8.21
CA GLY A 26 2.11 3.98 6.94
C GLY A 26 1.23 5.24 6.98
N PRO A 27 1.05 5.94 5.83
CA PRO A 27 0.30 7.19 5.74
C PRO A 27 -1.14 7.11 6.29
N ALA A 28 -1.85 6.00 6.02
CA ALA A 28 -3.18 5.77 6.55
C ALA A 28 -3.20 5.71 8.09
N ALA A 29 -2.24 4.97 8.67
CA ALA A 29 -2.11 4.81 10.12
C ALA A 29 -1.78 6.14 10.81
N VAL A 30 -0.84 6.89 10.26
CA VAL A 30 -0.45 8.21 10.78
C VAL A 30 -1.62 9.19 10.74
N SER A 31 -2.32 9.26 9.61
CA SER A 31 -3.51 10.09 9.47
C SER A 31 -4.60 9.70 10.48
N ALA A 32 -4.87 8.40 10.63
CA ALA A 32 -5.85 7.89 11.59
C ALA A 32 -5.49 8.30 13.04
N ALA A 33 -4.23 8.11 13.43
CA ALA A 33 -3.76 8.43 14.77
C ALA A 33 -3.86 9.92 15.08
N ILE A 34 -3.44 10.79 14.15
CA ILE A 34 -3.51 12.25 14.31
C ILE A 34 -4.97 12.70 14.41
N TYR A 35 -5.86 12.22 13.52
CA TYR A 35 -7.27 12.62 13.57
C TYR A 35 -7.98 12.14 14.84
N ALA A 36 -7.68 10.94 15.34
CA ALA A 36 -8.19 10.43 16.60
C ALA A 36 -7.67 11.27 17.79
N ALA A 37 -6.38 11.59 17.84
CA ALA A 37 -5.80 12.45 18.88
C ALA A 37 -6.41 13.88 18.88
N ARG A 38 -6.64 14.45 17.69
CA ARG A 38 -7.31 15.75 17.54
C ARG A 38 -8.78 15.76 18.01
N LYS A 39 -9.41 14.58 18.11
CA LYS A 39 -10.72 14.40 18.74
C LYS A 39 -10.65 14.21 20.26
N GLY A 40 -9.48 14.31 20.87
CA GLY A 40 -9.27 14.13 22.30
C GLY A 40 -9.29 12.68 22.78
N LEU A 41 -9.14 11.72 21.86
CA LEU A 41 -9.09 10.30 22.20
C LEU A 41 -7.70 9.90 22.70
N ASN A 42 -7.65 8.91 23.62
CA ASN A 42 -6.41 8.24 24.00
C ASN A 42 -6.01 7.26 22.88
N VAL A 43 -4.93 7.58 22.17
CA VAL A 43 -4.49 6.85 20.96
C VAL A 43 -3.25 6.05 21.23
N ALA A 44 -3.25 4.80 20.78
CA ALA A 44 -2.05 3.98 20.64
C ALA A 44 -1.82 3.62 19.16
N MET A 45 -0.57 3.40 18.79
CA MET A 45 -0.16 2.82 17.52
C MET A 45 0.77 1.62 17.75
N VAL A 46 0.67 0.63 16.89
CA VAL A 46 1.62 -0.49 16.81
C VAL A 46 2.04 -0.67 15.37
N GLY A 47 3.33 -0.61 15.09
CA GLY A 47 3.84 -0.76 13.72
C GLY A 47 5.35 -0.85 13.66
N VAL A 48 5.90 -1.22 12.50
CA VAL A 48 7.33 -1.51 12.36
C VAL A 48 8.15 -0.23 12.28
N LYS A 49 7.82 0.65 11.33
CA LYS A 49 8.54 1.92 11.10
C LYS A 49 7.60 2.94 10.45
N ILE A 50 7.65 4.17 10.92
CA ILE A 50 6.85 5.26 10.35
C ILE A 50 7.20 5.48 8.89
N GLY A 51 6.16 5.64 8.06
CA GLY A 51 6.24 5.72 6.61
C GLY A 51 5.74 4.44 5.91
N GLY A 52 5.97 3.25 6.50
CA GLY A 52 5.55 1.98 5.88
C GLY A 52 6.14 1.83 4.49
N GLN A 53 5.33 1.43 3.50
CA GLN A 53 5.76 1.19 2.12
C GLN A 53 6.28 2.44 1.40
N VAL A 54 5.92 3.64 1.84
CA VAL A 54 6.44 4.90 1.27
C VAL A 54 7.96 4.99 1.35
N LEU A 55 8.57 4.34 2.35
CA LEU A 55 10.03 4.29 2.49
C LEU A 55 10.75 3.62 1.32
N ASP A 56 10.05 2.79 0.54
CA ASP A 56 10.57 2.10 -0.64
C ASP A 56 10.46 2.96 -1.92
N THR A 57 9.90 4.18 -1.82
CA THR A 57 9.69 5.10 -2.94
C THR A 57 10.78 6.15 -2.99
N ASN A 58 11.45 6.28 -4.14
CA ASN A 58 12.54 7.26 -4.31
C ASN A 58 12.03 8.68 -4.47
N GLU A 59 11.00 8.90 -5.28
CA GLU A 59 10.43 10.20 -5.59
C GLU A 59 8.90 10.18 -5.55
N ILE A 60 8.30 11.24 -4.98
CA ILE A 60 6.86 11.37 -4.78
C ILE A 60 6.45 12.77 -5.23
N GLU A 61 5.60 12.85 -6.26
CA GLU A 61 5.12 14.11 -6.84
C GLU A 61 3.58 14.19 -6.86
N ASN A 62 2.89 13.18 -6.35
CA ASN A 62 1.44 13.04 -6.43
C ASN A 62 0.71 13.26 -5.09
N ILE A 63 1.36 13.90 -4.13
CA ILE A 63 0.71 14.36 -2.88
C ILE A 63 0.40 15.85 -3.00
N ILE A 64 -0.90 16.18 -3.10
CA ILE A 64 -1.35 17.56 -3.27
C ILE A 64 -0.86 18.43 -2.10
N GLY A 65 -0.22 19.56 -2.44
CA GLY A 65 0.41 20.46 -1.49
C GLY A 65 1.92 20.24 -1.31
N THR A 66 2.47 19.16 -1.90
CA THR A 66 3.90 18.87 -1.94
C THR A 66 4.32 18.69 -3.39
N VAL A 67 5.13 19.60 -3.93
CA VAL A 67 5.54 19.59 -5.35
C VAL A 67 6.37 18.35 -5.68
N SER A 68 7.39 18.07 -4.86
CA SER A 68 8.24 16.88 -4.93
C SER A 68 8.83 16.56 -3.56
N THR A 69 8.99 15.29 -3.24
CA THR A 69 9.65 14.81 -2.04
C THR A 69 10.19 13.39 -2.27
N THR A 70 10.95 12.87 -1.31
CA THR A 70 11.34 11.46 -1.29
C THR A 70 10.54 10.71 -0.23
N GLY A 71 10.42 9.39 -0.36
CA GLY A 71 9.73 8.57 0.64
C GLY A 71 10.30 8.75 2.05
N ALA A 72 11.63 8.82 2.17
CA ALA A 72 12.31 9.07 3.45
C ALA A 72 11.94 10.44 4.06
N LYS A 73 11.99 11.52 3.27
CA LYS A 73 11.63 12.88 3.73
C LYS A 73 10.14 12.97 4.07
N PHE A 74 9.30 12.30 3.31
CA PHE A 74 7.88 12.25 3.60
C PHE A 74 7.60 11.51 4.92
N ALA A 75 8.26 10.37 5.17
CA ALA A 75 8.18 9.64 6.43
C ALA A 75 8.64 10.49 7.63
N GLU A 76 9.74 11.25 7.49
CA GLU A 76 10.18 12.22 8.52
C GLU A 76 9.11 13.30 8.79
N THR A 77 8.42 13.78 7.75
CA THR A 77 7.33 14.77 7.90
C THR A 77 6.15 14.17 8.66
N LEU A 78 5.79 12.92 8.36
CA LEU A 78 4.75 12.19 9.08
C LEU A 78 5.12 11.98 10.55
N GLU A 79 6.36 11.60 10.83
CA GLU A 79 6.87 11.39 12.19
C GLU A 79 6.88 12.70 12.99
N LYS A 80 7.33 13.81 12.41
CA LYS A 80 7.27 15.14 13.03
C LYS A 80 5.85 15.52 13.39
N HIS A 81 4.89 15.29 12.48
CA HIS A 81 3.49 15.61 12.75
C HIS A 81 2.88 14.72 13.85
N LEU A 82 3.25 13.42 13.93
CA LEU A 82 2.84 12.55 15.04
C LEU A 82 3.34 13.07 16.39
N LYS A 83 4.58 13.55 16.45
CA LYS A 83 5.22 14.07 17.68
C LYS A 83 4.56 15.31 18.24
N GLU A 84 3.78 16.06 17.45
CA GLU A 84 2.95 17.20 17.94
C GLU A 84 1.72 16.74 18.72
N HIS A 85 1.46 15.43 18.80
CA HIS A 85 0.32 14.86 19.49
C HIS A 85 0.76 13.81 20.51
N GLU A 86 0.00 13.69 21.60
CA GLU A 86 0.22 12.68 22.63
C GLU A 86 -0.30 11.30 22.13
N ILE A 87 0.50 10.63 21.29
CA ILE A 87 0.21 9.32 20.73
C ILE A 87 1.21 8.31 21.28
N ALA A 88 0.69 7.23 21.88
CA ALA A 88 1.54 6.13 22.34
C ALA A 88 1.93 5.25 21.15
N PHE A 89 3.23 5.02 20.92
CA PHE A 89 3.70 4.23 19.79
C PHE A 89 4.60 3.07 20.23
N LYS A 90 4.26 1.86 19.78
CA LYS A 90 5.08 0.66 19.88
C LYS A 90 5.74 0.41 18.53
N GLU A 91 6.92 0.96 18.36
CA GLU A 91 7.72 0.81 17.14
C GLU A 91 8.44 -0.53 17.09
N GLY A 92 8.67 -1.06 15.90
CA GLY A 92 9.43 -2.29 15.65
C GLY A 92 8.63 -3.58 15.86
N HIS A 93 7.32 -3.48 16.12
CA HIS A 93 6.49 -4.62 16.47
C HIS A 93 5.27 -4.78 15.56
N LEU A 94 4.76 -6.02 15.51
CA LEU A 94 3.56 -6.41 14.79
C LEU A 94 2.48 -6.90 15.77
N VAL A 95 1.23 -6.52 15.51
CA VAL A 95 0.08 -7.20 16.13
C VAL A 95 -0.10 -8.54 15.44
N LYS A 96 -0.16 -9.60 16.23
CA LYS A 96 -0.33 -11.00 15.75
C LYS A 96 -1.76 -11.48 15.86
N GLU A 97 -2.49 -10.98 16.84
CA GLU A 97 -3.84 -11.44 17.12
C GLU A 97 -4.67 -10.31 17.73
N ILE A 98 -5.95 -10.29 17.40
CA ILE A 98 -6.96 -9.44 18.02
C ILE A 98 -8.04 -10.36 18.58
N LYS A 99 -8.35 -10.19 19.86
CA LYS A 99 -9.43 -10.91 20.55
C LYS A 99 -10.49 -9.94 21.03
N GLU A 100 -11.73 -10.38 21.05
CA GLU A 100 -12.79 -9.68 21.76
C GLU A 100 -12.63 -9.92 23.27
N ASP A 101 -12.73 -8.84 24.07
CA ASP A 101 -12.68 -8.84 25.52
C ASP A 101 -13.88 -8.07 26.08
N GLY A 102 -15.05 -8.71 26.08
CA GLY A 102 -16.33 -8.07 26.32
C GLY A 102 -16.66 -7.07 25.20
N LYS A 103 -16.80 -5.79 25.57
CA LYS A 103 -16.99 -4.71 24.58
C LYS A 103 -15.68 -4.14 24.04
N ASP A 104 -14.56 -4.48 24.67
CA ASP A 104 -13.21 -4.04 24.29
C ASP A 104 -12.54 -5.01 23.31
N LYS A 105 -11.36 -4.67 22.88
CA LYS A 105 -10.47 -5.52 22.09
C LYS A 105 -9.13 -5.68 22.81
N LEU A 106 -8.60 -6.88 22.77
CA LEU A 106 -7.26 -7.21 23.26
C LEU A 106 -6.35 -7.49 22.07
N LEU A 107 -5.32 -6.66 21.89
CA LEU A 107 -4.31 -6.81 20.86
C LEU A 107 -3.08 -7.51 21.43
N MET A 108 -2.63 -8.57 20.77
CA MET A 108 -1.41 -9.28 21.15
C MET A 108 -0.30 -9.00 20.13
N THR A 109 0.87 -8.56 20.60
CA THR A 109 2.05 -8.26 19.78
C THR A 109 3.01 -9.44 19.70
N ASP A 110 3.92 -9.39 18.74
CA ASP A 110 4.91 -10.44 18.43
C ASP A 110 5.93 -10.68 19.57
N ASP A 111 6.10 -9.74 20.49
CA ASP A 111 6.90 -9.88 21.71
C ASP A 111 6.12 -10.45 22.91
N GLY A 112 4.89 -10.94 22.69
CA GLY A 112 4.04 -11.57 23.70
C GLY A 112 3.31 -10.60 24.63
N LYS A 113 3.39 -9.28 24.37
CA LYS A 113 2.65 -8.28 25.15
C LYS A 113 1.24 -8.10 24.63
N SER A 114 0.36 -7.60 25.51
CA SER A 114 -1.04 -7.35 25.18
C SER A 114 -1.48 -5.95 25.59
N TYR A 115 -2.38 -5.36 24.79
CA TYR A 115 -2.89 -4.01 24.98
C TYR A 115 -4.39 -3.99 24.82
N LYS A 116 -5.09 -3.30 25.72
CA LYS A 116 -6.55 -3.16 25.67
C LYS A 116 -6.93 -1.87 24.96
N THR A 117 -7.95 -1.96 24.12
CA THR A 117 -8.50 -0.80 23.41
C THR A 117 -10.01 -0.95 23.18
N LYS A 118 -10.71 0.17 23.12
CA LYS A 118 -12.15 0.18 22.81
C LYS A 118 -12.42 -0.05 21.33
N THR A 119 -11.58 0.52 20.46
CA THR A 119 -11.70 0.39 19.00
C THR A 119 -10.34 0.14 18.35
N VAL A 120 -10.36 -0.48 17.18
CA VAL A 120 -9.16 -0.78 16.38
C VAL A 120 -9.32 -0.17 15.00
N ILE A 121 -8.23 0.43 14.47
CA ILE A 121 -8.12 0.82 13.06
C ILE A 121 -7.00 0.00 12.43
N VAL A 122 -7.35 -0.88 11.49
CA VAL A 122 -6.39 -1.71 10.74
C VAL A 122 -5.89 -0.92 9.53
N ALA A 123 -4.62 -0.52 9.55
CA ALA A 123 -3.96 0.27 8.51
C ALA A 123 -2.60 -0.34 8.12
N THR A 124 -2.59 -1.66 7.99
CA THR A 124 -1.40 -2.50 7.76
C THR A 124 -0.88 -2.45 6.32
N GLY A 125 -1.67 -1.89 5.40
CA GLY A 125 -1.32 -1.72 4.00
C GLY A 125 -1.34 -3.03 3.19
N ALA A 126 -0.67 -3.00 2.05
CA ALA A 126 -0.50 -4.15 1.16
C ALA A 126 0.96 -4.24 0.72
N LYS A 127 1.34 -5.35 0.10
CA LYS A 127 2.64 -5.53 -0.52
C LYS A 127 2.44 -5.89 -1.99
N PRO A 128 3.12 -5.26 -2.96
CA PRO A 128 3.14 -5.72 -4.33
C PRO A 128 3.63 -7.16 -4.41
N ARG A 129 3.03 -7.93 -5.29
CA ARG A 129 3.54 -9.27 -5.62
C ARG A 129 4.75 -9.12 -6.51
N SER A 130 5.83 -9.83 -6.16
CA SER A 130 7.05 -9.87 -6.93
C SER A 130 7.06 -11.10 -7.84
N LEU A 131 7.81 -11.01 -8.93
CA LEU A 131 8.11 -12.16 -9.81
C LEU A 131 9.12 -13.10 -9.14
N ASN A 132 9.94 -12.59 -8.21
CA ASN A 132 11.04 -13.28 -7.54
C ASN A 132 12.09 -13.81 -8.53
N ILE A 133 12.45 -13.00 -9.51
CA ILE A 133 13.44 -13.30 -10.55
C ILE A 133 14.76 -12.56 -10.31
N PRO A 134 15.88 -13.06 -10.85
CA PRO A 134 17.16 -12.34 -10.79
C PRO A 134 17.08 -10.92 -11.33
N GLY A 135 17.66 -9.97 -10.60
CA GLY A 135 17.67 -8.54 -10.93
C GLY A 135 16.43 -7.78 -10.44
N GLU A 136 15.27 -8.42 -10.21
CA GLU A 136 14.06 -7.68 -9.80
C GLU A 136 14.29 -6.83 -8.55
N ALA A 137 14.76 -7.43 -7.47
CA ALA A 137 14.97 -6.73 -6.20
C ALA A 137 16.10 -5.69 -6.25
N GLU A 138 17.11 -5.91 -7.09
CA GLU A 138 18.27 -5.01 -7.25
C GLU A 138 17.88 -3.70 -7.93
N TYR A 139 16.94 -3.77 -8.88
CA TYR A 139 16.52 -2.63 -9.68
C TYR A 139 15.21 -1.99 -9.20
N VAL A 140 14.67 -2.35 -8.03
CA VAL A 140 13.53 -1.63 -7.45
C VAL A 140 13.86 -0.15 -7.28
N GLY A 141 13.04 0.75 -7.87
CA GLY A 141 13.28 2.19 -7.94
C GLY A 141 14.40 2.63 -8.88
N LYS A 142 15.00 1.69 -9.64
CA LYS A 142 16.03 1.93 -10.65
C LYS A 142 15.60 1.35 -12.01
N GLY A 143 14.32 1.34 -12.26
CA GLY A 143 13.71 0.80 -13.49
C GLY A 143 12.74 -0.36 -13.25
N VAL A 144 12.69 -0.95 -12.06
CA VAL A 144 11.63 -1.88 -11.66
C VAL A 144 10.66 -1.16 -10.73
N HIS A 145 9.38 -1.15 -11.11
CA HIS A 145 8.30 -0.43 -10.43
C HIS A 145 7.06 -1.32 -10.25
N TYR A 146 6.20 -0.94 -9.31
CA TYR A 146 4.96 -1.65 -8.97
C TYR A 146 3.73 -0.72 -9.02
N CYS A 147 3.87 0.49 -9.62
CA CYS A 147 2.80 1.47 -9.72
C CYS A 147 3.00 2.35 -10.95
N SER A 148 2.23 2.12 -12.01
CA SER A 148 2.28 2.93 -13.25
C SER A 148 1.89 4.39 -13.01
N THR A 149 0.88 4.64 -12.18
CA THR A 149 0.43 5.98 -11.81
C THR A 149 1.49 6.78 -11.04
N CYS A 150 2.31 6.10 -10.21
CA CYS A 150 3.35 6.73 -9.40
C CYS A 150 4.59 7.07 -10.22
N ASP A 151 5.09 6.09 -10.97
CA ASP A 151 6.42 6.12 -11.58
C ASP A 151 6.37 6.32 -13.10
N GLY A 152 5.20 6.12 -13.74
CA GLY A 152 5.01 6.27 -15.19
C GLY A 152 5.48 7.60 -15.76
N PRO A 153 5.22 8.75 -15.13
CA PRO A 153 5.68 10.06 -15.63
C PRO A 153 7.18 10.16 -15.88
N PHE A 154 8.02 9.41 -15.16
CA PHE A 154 9.48 9.39 -15.33
C PHE A 154 9.93 8.70 -16.63
N TYR A 155 9.03 7.93 -17.28
CA TYR A 155 9.31 7.16 -18.49
C TYR A 155 8.80 7.84 -19.78
N LYS A 156 8.62 9.14 -19.74
CA LYS A 156 8.18 9.91 -20.92
C LYS A 156 9.14 9.75 -22.10
N GLY A 157 8.63 9.18 -23.18
CA GLY A 157 9.38 8.96 -24.42
C GLY A 157 10.38 7.81 -24.39
N LEU A 158 10.35 6.95 -23.34
CA LEU A 158 11.17 5.77 -23.17
C LEU A 158 10.40 4.49 -23.53
N ASP A 159 11.11 3.38 -23.75
CA ASP A 159 10.52 2.07 -24.01
C ASP A 159 10.34 1.32 -22.68
N VAL A 160 9.14 0.82 -22.38
CA VAL A 160 8.83 0.16 -21.11
C VAL A 160 8.15 -1.18 -21.30
N ALA A 161 8.28 -2.05 -20.30
CA ALA A 161 7.53 -3.29 -20.20
C ALA A 161 6.52 -3.23 -19.05
N VAL A 162 5.36 -3.85 -19.25
CA VAL A 162 4.37 -4.13 -18.21
C VAL A 162 4.23 -5.63 -18.07
N ILE A 163 4.33 -6.14 -16.85
CA ILE A 163 4.23 -7.57 -16.57
C ILE A 163 2.91 -7.87 -15.84
N GLY A 164 2.04 -8.62 -16.50
CA GLY A 164 0.73 -9.02 -16.02
C GLY A 164 -0.40 -8.58 -16.94
N GLY A 165 -1.30 -9.50 -17.31
CA GLY A 165 -2.40 -9.30 -18.25
C GLY A 165 -3.80 -9.31 -17.60
N GLY A 166 -3.89 -9.06 -16.30
CA GLY A 166 -5.13 -8.75 -15.59
C GLY A 166 -5.54 -7.29 -15.75
N ASN A 167 -6.64 -6.87 -15.10
CA ASN A 167 -7.11 -5.47 -15.18
C ASN A 167 -6.01 -4.47 -14.85
N SER A 168 -5.27 -4.65 -13.75
CA SER A 168 -4.19 -3.74 -13.35
C SER A 168 -3.11 -3.59 -14.42
N GLY A 169 -2.63 -4.70 -15.00
CA GLY A 169 -1.59 -4.66 -16.03
C GLY A 169 -2.07 -4.03 -17.33
N VAL A 170 -3.30 -4.30 -17.76
CA VAL A 170 -3.86 -3.67 -18.98
C VAL A 170 -4.12 -2.19 -18.73
N GLU A 171 -4.65 -1.79 -17.56
CA GLU A 171 -4.83 -0.38 -17.19
C GLU A 171 -3.46 0.34 -17.16
N ALA A 172 -2.44 -0.27 -16.54
CA ALA A 172 -1.08 0.29 -16.52
C ALA A 172 -0.49 0.45 -17.92
N ALA A 173 -0.69 -0.53 -18.80
CA ALA A 173 -0.23 -0.43 -20.19
C ALA A 173 -0.93 0.69 -20.95
N LEU A 174 -2.23 0.88 -20.72
CA LEU A 174 -2.99 2.00 -21.29
C LEU A 174 -2.52 3.36 -20.76
N ASP A 175 -2.32 3.48 -19.45
CA ASP A 175 -1.79 4.71 -18.82
C ASP A 175 -0.40 5.06 -19.41
N LEU A 176 0.49 4.08 -19.46
CA LEU A 176 1.85 4.26 -19.99
C LEU A 176 1.87 4.54 -21.49
N SER A 177 0.89 4.07 -22.25
CA SER A 177 0.83 4.34 -23.70
C SER A 177 0.72 5.82 -24.04
N GLY A 178 0.11 6.62 -23.14
CA GLY A 178 0.03 8.08 -23.28
C GLY A 178 1.32 8.82 -22.90
N ILE A 179 2.30 8.13 -22.34
CA ILE A 179 3.50 8.72 -21.73
C ILE A 179 4.77 8.19 -22.40
N ALA A 180 4.91 6.88 -22.47
CA ALA A 180 6.06 6.17 -23.01
C ALA A 180 6.10 6.19 -24.54
N LYS A 181 7.27 5.95 -25.11
CA LYS A 181 7.45 5.81 -26.56
C LYS A 181 6.83 4.51 -27.05
N SER A 182 7.08 3.40 -26.34
CA SER A 182 6.43 2.12 -26.58
C SER A 182 6.21 1.35 -25.28
N VAL A 183 5.18 0.51 -25.26
CA VAL A 183 4.84 -0.36 -24.14
C VAL A 183 4.80 -1.81 -24.61
N THR A 184 5.50 -2.71 -23.92
CA THR A 184 5.37 -4.15 -24.17
C THR A 184 4.69 -4.80 -22.97
N LEU A 185 3.44 -5.24 -23.15
CA LEU A 185 2.69 -6.01 -22.15
C LEU A 185 3.05 -7.49 -22.28
N ILE A 186 3.58 -8.08 -21.20
CA ILE A 186 3.93 -9.51 -21.14
C ILE A 186 3.01 -10.22 -20.17
N GLU A 187 2.32 -11.25 -20.68
CA GLU A 187 1.40 -12.08 -19.88
C GLU A 187 1.86 -13.54 -19.87
N PHE A 188 1.88 -14.11 -18.66
CA PHE A 188 2.24 -15.49 -18.41
C PHE A 188 1.23 -16.48 -19.01
N MET A 189 -0.07 -16.15 -19.00
CA MET A 189 -1.12 -16.99 -19.54
C MET A 189 -1.24 -16.84 -21.08
N PRO A 190 -1.87 -17.82 -21.77
CA PRO A 190 -2.08 -17.74 -23.21
C PRO A 190 -3.12 -16.69 -23.63
N GLU A 191 -3.79 -16.06 -22.67
CA GLU A 191 -4.80 -15.01 -22.89
C GLU A 191 -4.78 -13.97 -21.80
N LEU A 192 -5.20 -12.74 -22.11
CA LEU A 192 -5.41 -11.69 -21.13
C LEU A 192 -6.62 -12.03 -20.26
N LYS A 193 -6.51 -11.75 -18.96
CA LYS A 193 -7.59 -11.93 -17.98
C LYS A 193 -8.31 -10.62 -17.63
N ALA A 194 -7.92 -9.53 -18.26
CA ALA A 194 -8.59 -8.24 -18.12
C ALA A 194 -10.00 -8.27 -18.73
N ASP A 195 -10.84 -7.34 -18.30
CA ASP A 195 -12.18 -7.13 -18.84
C ASP A 195 -12.12 -6.83 -20.34
N LYS A 196 -13.11 -7.32 -21.12
CA LYS A 196 -13.12 -7.18 -22.59
C LYS A 196 -13.00 -5.74 -23.05
N VAL A 197 -13.67 -4.81 -22.37
CA VAL A 197 -13.61 -3.37 -22.71
C VAL A 197 -12.17 -2.82 -22.58
N LEU A 198 -11.39 -3.28 -21.62
CA LEU A 198 -9.97 -2.90 -21.47
C LEU A 198 -9.12 -3.53 -22.58
N GLN A 199 -9.39 -4.79 -22.93
CA GLN A 199 -8.69 -5.46 -24.03
C GLN A 199 -8.96 -4.79 -25.39
N GLU A 200 -10.20 -4.36 -25.64
CA GLU A 200 -10.59 -3.60 -26.84
C GLU A 200 -9.81 -2.27 -26.92
N LYS A 201 -9.78 -1.50 -25.83
CA LYS A 201 -8.99 -0.26 -25.76
C LYS A 201 -7.49 -0.50 -25.95
N LEU A 202 -6.96 -1.60 -25.39
CA LEU A 202 -5.57 -1.98 -25.57
C LEU A 202 -5.24 -2.22 -27.05
N ALA A 203 -6.12 -2.91 -27.77
CA ALA A 203 -5.95 -3.23 -29.20
C ALA A 203 -5.99 -1.98 -30.11
N GLU A 204 -6.59 -0.89 -29.66
CA GLU A 204 -6.61 0.40 -30.39
C GLU A 204 -5.29 1.17 -30.28
N GLN A 205 -4.39 0.80 -29.33
CA GLN A 205 -3.14 1.52 -29.11
C GLN A 205 -2.04 1.03 -30.05
N SER A 206 -1.55 1.90 -30.92
CA SER A 206 -0.52 1.58 -31.92
C SER A 206 0.88 1.37 -31.33
N ASN A 207 1.14 1.91 -30.13
CA ASN A 207 2.43 1.80 -29.44
C ASN A 207 2.45 0.75 -28.33
N ILE A 208 1.39 -0.08 -28.20
CA ILE A 208 1.39 -1.23 -27.30
C ILE A 208 1.56 -2.52 -28.07
N LYS A 209 2.53 -3.33 -27.64
CA LYS A 209 2.72 -4.71 -28.09
C LYS A 209 2.37 -5.67 -26.98
N THR A 210 1.56 -6.69 -27.26
CA THR A 210 1.22 -7.75 -26.30
C THR A 210 2.00 -9.02 -26.64
N ILE A 211 2.63 -9.62 -25.63
CA ILE A 211 3.32 -10.92 -25.68
C ILE A 211 2.60 -11.83 -24.67
N LEU A 212 1.92 -12.84 -25.18
CA LEU A 212 1.21 -13.83 -24.36
C LEU A 212 2.05 -15.08 -24.13
N ASN A 213 1.60 -15.93 -23.20
CA ASN A 213 2.19 -17.23 -22.91
C ASN A 213 3.72 -17.16 -22.69
N SER A 214 4.16 -16.12 -21.96
CA SER A 214 5.56 -15.80 -21.75
C SER A 214 5.85 -15.43 -20.31
N ALA A 215 6.90 -16.00 -19.75
CA ALA A 215 7.38 -15.71 -18.40
C ALA A 215 8.54 -14.73 -18.44
N THR A 216 8.48 -13.62 -17.73
CA THR A 216 9.66 -12.80 -17.46
C THR A 216 10.56 -13.54 -16.49
N VAL A 217 11.84 -13.72 -16.84
CA VAL A 217 12.75 -14.60 -16.11
C VAL A 217 13.98 -13.88 -15.55
N LYS A 218 14.30 -12.69 -16.03
CA LYS A 218 15.46 -11.93 -15.57
C LYS A 218 15.33 -10.45 -15.91
N VAL A 219 15.86 -9.60 -15.04
CA VAL A 219 16.09 -8.17 -15.29
C VAL A 219 17.59 -7.94 -15.40
N ASN A 220 18.04 -7.21 -16.41
CA ASN A 220 19.44 -6.83 -16.59
C ASN A 220 19.57 -5.32 -16.65
N GLY A 221 20.70 -4.82 -16.21
CA GLY A 221 21.07 -3.43 -16.26
C GLY A 221 22.44 -3.21 -15.64
N ASN A 222 22.82 -1.97 -15.52
CA ASN A 222 24.03 -1.54 -14.84
C ASN A 222 23.67 -0.69 -13.63
N GLU A 223 23.50 0.61 -13.78
CA GLU A 223 22.95 1.50 -12.73
C GLU A 223 21.43 1.46 -12.72
N PHE A 224 20.81 1.37 -13.90
CA PHE A 224 19.38 1.27 -14.13
C PHE A 224 19.05 0.07 -15.01
N VAL A 225 17.77 -0.27 -15.15
CA VAL A 225 17.29 -1.31 -16.06
C VAL A 225 17.65 -0.93 -17.50
N GLU A 226 18.20 -1.89 -18.25
CA GLU A 226 18.53 -1.76 -19.68
C GLU A 226 17.78 -2.80 -20.53
N SER A 227 17.43 -3.93 -19.94
CA SER A 227 16.67 -4.97 -20.62
C SER A 227 16.04 -5.96 -19.64
N ILE A 228 15.05 -6.68 -20.15
CA ILE A 228 14.48 -7.86 -19.49
C ILE A 228 14.61 -9.08 -20.39
N VAL A 229 14.68 -10.25 -19.78
CA VAL A 229 14.61 -11.52 -20.49
C VAL A 229 13.26 -12.16 -20.22
N TYR A 230 12.56 -12.56 -21.27
CA TYR A 230 11.35 -13.34 -21.17
C TYR A 230 11.48 -14.66 -21.95
N LYS A 231 10.77 -15.68 -21.51
CA LYS A 231 10.81 -17.03 -22.02
C LYS A 231 9.44 -17.45 -22.53
N SER A 232 9.35 -17.89 -23.78
CA SER A 232 8.13 -18.50 -24.32
C SER A 232 7.84 -19.81 -23.58
N ARG A 233 6.62 -19.95 -23.10
CA ARG A 233 6.16 -21.17 -22.42
C ARG A 233 5.79 -22.32 -23.38
N GLU A 234 5.75 -22.03 -24.69
CA GLU A 234 5.51 -23.04 -25.72
C GLU A 234 6.82 -23.66 -26.23
N THR A 235 7.81 -22.82 -26.48
CA THR A 235 9.06 -23.23 -27.15
C THR A 235 10.25 -23.27 -26.23
N ASP A 236 10.12 -22.79 -24.98
CA ASP A 236 11.22 -22.57 -24.03
C ASP A 236 12.31 -21.60 -24.52
N GLU A 237 12.07 -20.91 -25.65
CA GLU A 237 13.00 -19.92 -26.20
C GLU A 237 13.06 -18.67 -25.35
N GLU A 238 14.25 -18.23 -24.98
CA GLU A 238 14.49 -16.97 -24.28
C GLU A 238 14.74 -15.84 -25.27
N LYS A 239 14.15 -14.67 -24.99
CA LYS A 239 14.31 -13.44 -25.77
C LYS A 239 14.62 -12.28 -24.85
N THR A 240 15.52 -11.42 -25.30
CA THR A 240 15.85 -10.17 -24.62
C THR A 240 15.02 -9.04 -25.22
N LEU A 241 14.42 -8.24 -24.37
CA LEU A 241 13.70 -7.03 -24.70
C LEU A 241 14.41 -5.84 -24.06
N ASN A 242 14.92 -4.92 -24.88
CA ASN A 242 15.51 -3.67 -24.39
C ASN A 242 14.41 -2.73 -23.92
N VAL A 243 14.48 -2.31 -22.67
CA VAL A 243 13.54 -1.36 -22.03
C VAL A 243 14.25 -0.61 -20.93
N GLU A 244 13.88 0.62 -20.71
CA GLU A 244 14.39 1.46 -19.62
C GLU A 244 13.58 1.29 -18.33
N GLY A 245 12.38 0.69 -18.40
CA GLY A 245 11.52 0.42 -17.24
C GLY A 245 10.68 -0.83 -17.36
N MET A 246 10.44 -1.46 -16.21
CA MET A 246 9.58 -2.62 -16.05
C MET A 246 8.57 -2.35 -14.93
N PHE A 247 7.29 -2.41 -15.24
CA PHE A 247 6.19 -2.26 -14.29
C PHE A 247 5.56 -3.62 -13.99
N VAL A 248 5.66 -4.08 -12.75
CA VAL A 248 5.18 -5.40 -12.31
C VAL A 248 3.77 -5.24 -11.75
N GLU A 249 2.77 -5.65 -12.54
CA GLU A 249 1.34 -5.46 -12.28
C GLU A 249 0.61 -6.80 -12.13
N ILE A 250 1.16 -7.69 -11.28
CA ILE A 250 0.62 -9.03 -11.01
C ILE A 250 -0.22 -9.09 -9.72
N GLY A 251 -0.64 -7.92 -9.24
CA GLY A 251 -1.52 -7.74 -8.11
C GLY A 251 -0.82 -7.42 -6.80
N LEU A 252 -1.65 -7.17 -5.79
CA LEU A 252 -1.23 -6.86 -4.42
C LEU A 252 -1.53 -8.03 -3.48
N SER A 253 -0.81 -8.09 -2.37
CA SER A 253 -1.07 -8.97 -1.23
C SER A 253 -1.43 -8.09 -0.03
N PRO A 254 -2.73 -7.94 0.31
CA PRO A 254 -3.15 -7.18 1.48
C PRO A 254 -2.57 -7.79 2.76
N ARG A 255 -2.13 -6.96 3.69
CA ARG A 255 -1.63 -7.42 5.01
C ARG A 255 -2.78 -7.52 6.02
N SER A 256 -3.74 -8.37 5.73
CA SER A 256 -4.97 -8.56 6.51
C SER A 256 -4.95 -9.78 7.44
N GLU A 257 -3.83 -10.49 7.53
CA GLU A 257 -3.72 -11.75 8.25
C GLU A 257 -4.19 -11.64 9.70
N VAL A 258 -3.94 -10.50 10.35
CA VAL A 258 -4.30 -10.25 11.76
C VAL A 258 -5.81 -10.21 12.00
N VAL A 259 -6.61 -9.99 10.96
CA VAL A 259 -8.08 -9.85 11.03
C VAL A 259 -8.84 -10.73 10.05
N LYS A 260 -8.18 -11.57 9.26
CA LYS A 260 -8.80 -12.35 8.18
C LYS A 260 -9.94 -13.26 8.63
N ASP A 261 -9.84 -13.79 9.86
CA ASP A 261 -10.84 -14.68 10.47
C ASP A 261 -11.82 -13.91 11.36
N LEU A 262 -11.67 -12.59 11.48
CA LEU A 262 -12.47 -11.73 12.35
C LEU A 262 -13.42 -10.83 11.56
N VAL A 263 -12.97 -10.27 10.44
CA VAL A 263 -13.75 -9.36 9.59
C VAL A 263 -13.95 -9.93 8.20
N GLU A 264 -14.96 -9.42 7.50
CA GLU A 264 -15.19 -9.80 6.11
C GLU A 264 -14.04 -9.33 5.21
N THR A 265 -13.54 -10.26 4.37
CA THR A 265 -12.55 -9.97 3.35
C THR A 265 -13.05 -10.43 1.98
N ASN A 266 -12.61 -9.77 0.92
CA ASN A 266 -12.90 -10.19 -0.44
C ASN A 266 -11.99 -11.37 -0.87
N LYS A 267 -12.19 -11.86 -2.11
CA LYS A 267 -11.48 -13.06 -2.64
C LYS A 267 -9.96 -12.92 -2.68
N ILE A 268 -9.42 -11.70 -2.69
CA ILE A 268 -7.97 -11.44 -2.71
C ILE A 268 -7.42 -11.07 -1.32
N GLY A 269 -8.28 -11.10 -0.28
CA GLY A 269 -7.90 -10.87 1.11
C GLY A 269 -7.98 -9.41 1.55
N GLU A 270 -8.52 -8.49 0.74
CA GLU A 270 -8.74 -7.11 1.18
C GLU A 270 -9.91 -7.03 2.17
N ILE A 271 -9.77 -6.19 3.19
CA ILE A 271 -10.82 -5.95 4.18
C ILE A 271 -11.97 -5.18 3.52
N VAL A 272 -13.17 -5.74 3.57
CA VAL A 272 -14.39 -5.06 3.10
C VAL A 272 -14.79 -3.99 4.10
N ILE A 273 -14.96 -2.76 3.64
CA ILE A 273 -15.33 -1.62 4.48
C ILE A 273 -16.60 -0.94 3.96
N ASN A 274 -17.32 -0.31 4.89
CA ASN A 274 -18.32 0.69 4.52
C ASN A 274 -17.60 1.96 4.04
N PRO A 275 -17.81 2.41 2.79
CA PRO A 275 -17.10 3.56 2.23
C PRO A 275 -17.46 4.91 2.91
N GLU A 276 -18.53 4.99 3.68
CA GLU A 276 -18.94 6.21 4.37
C GLU A 276 -18.08 6.52 5.60
N ASN A 277 -17.72 5.48 6.39
CA ASN A 277 -17.07 5.64 7.69
C ASN A 277 -15.92 4.69 7.96
N ASN A 278 -15.52 3.87 6.99
CA ASN A 278 -14.46 2.86 7.09
C ASN A 278 -14.69 1.75 8.14
N SER A 279 -15.94 1.55 8.60
CA SER A 279 -16.25 0.42 9.48
C SER A 279 -16.14 -0.90 8.71
N THR A 280 -15.73 -1.95 9.42
CA THR A 280 -15.73 -3.33 8.92
C THR A 280 -17.04 -4.04 9.29
N SER A 281 -17.14 -5.33 8.99
CA SER A 281 -18.26 -6.18 9.42
C SER A 281 -18.36 -6.38 10.93
N VAL A 282 -17.32 -6.02 11.69
CA VAL A 282 -17.26 -6.17 13.16
C VAL A 282 -17.27 -4.81 13.84
N ALA A 283 -18.21 -4.64 14.77
CA ALA A 283 -18.38 -3.39 15.53
C ALA A 283 -17.09 -3.02 16.30
N GLY A 284 -16.69 -1.75 16.22
CA GLY A 284 -15.48 -1.23 16.85
C GLY A 284 -14.19 -1.57 16.11
N ILE A 285 -14.24 -2.24 14.96
CA ILE A 285 -13.09 -2.47 14.08
C ILE A 285 -13.31 -1.71 12.78
N PHE A 286 -12.33 -0.88 12.43
CA PHE A 286 -12.26 -0.06 11.23
C PHE A 286 -11.02 -0.45 10.42
N ALA A 287 -10.99 -0.11 9.13
CA ALA A 287 -9.80 -0.32 8.32
C ALA A 287 -9.59 0.83 7.34
N ALA A 288 -8.32 1.09 6.97
CA ALA A 288 -7.96 2.19 6.08
C ALA A 288 -6.72 1.90 5.24
N GLY A 289 -6.66 2.51 4.06
CA GLY A 289 -5.56 2.40 3.12
C GLY A 289 -5.55 1.09 2.35
N ASP A 290 -4.38 0.70 1.85
CA ASP A 290 -4.23 -0.35 0.84
C ASP A 290 -4.66 -1.75 1.28
N VAL A 291 -4.83 -1.98 2.58
CA VAL A 291 -5.37 -3.24 3.12
C VAL A 291 -6.87 -3.41 2.85
N THR A 292 -7.58 -2.34 2.51
CA THR A 292 -9.04 -2.32 2.31
C THR A 292 -9.43 -2.62 0.87
N SER A 293 -10.72 -2.84 0.65
CA SER A 293 -11.32 -3.07 -0.68
C SER A 293 -11.44 -1.80 -1.56
N ILE A 294 -10.92 -0.66 -1.11
CA ILE A 294 -10.85 0.55 -1.94
C ILE A 294 -9.89 0.33 -3.10
N ARG A 295 -10.39 0.58 -4.33
CA ARG A 295 -9.68 0.24 -5.56
C ARG A 295 -8.36 1.01 -5.75
N GLN A 296 -8.38 2.32 -5.51
CA GLN A 296 -7.23 3.18 -5.76
C GLN A 296 -6.26 3.13 -4.58
N LYS A 297 -5.08 2.58 -4.81
CA LYS A 297 -4.01 2.46 -3.82
C LYS A 297 -3.02 3.63 -4.01
N GLN A 298 -3.32 4.76 -3.37
CA GLN A 298 -2.54 6.00 -3.45
C GLN A 298 -2.31 6.58 -2.06
N ILE A 299 -1.16 7.24 -1.84
CA ILE A 299 -0.81 7.82 -0.54
C ILE A 299 -1.89 8.79 -0.06
N ILE A 300 -2.34 9.69 -0.95
CA ILE A 300 -3.35 10.71 -0.59
C ILE A 300 -4.71 10.08 -0.25
N ILE A 301 -5.09 8.99 -0.92
CA ILE A 301 -6.32 8.24 -0.63
C ILE A 301 -6.18 7.51 0.70
N ALA A 302 -5.05 6.84 0.93
CA ALA A 302 -4.76 6.17 2.19
C ALA A 302 -4.81 7.13 3.40
N MET A 303 -4.28 8.34 3.25
CA MET A 303 -4.37 9.40 4.27
C MET A 303 -5.82 9.83 4.52
N GLY A 304 -6.60 10.04 3.46
CA GLY A 304 -8.03 10.38 3.56
C GLY A 304 -8.84 9.27 4.23
N GLU A 305 -8.56 8.03 3.86
CA GLU A 305 -9.16 6.83 4.47
C GLU A 305 -8.84 6.74 5.97
N GLY A 306 -7.58 6.98 6.36
CA GLY A 306 -7.17 6.99 7.76
C GLY A 306 -7.91 8.03 8.58
N ALA A 307 -8.04 9.26 8.06
CA ALA A 307 -8.82 10.32 8.70
C ALA A 307 -10.28 9.92 8.86
N LYS A 308 -10.89 9.36 7.82
CA LYS A 308 -12.29 8.92 7.83
C LYS A 308 -12.51 7.77 8.83
N ALA A 309 -11.62 6.78 8.89
CA ALA A 309 -11.66 5.70 9.87
C ALA A 309 -11.60 6.21 11.31
N ALA A 310 -10.76 7.21 11.59
CA ALA A 310 -10.67 7.84 12.92
C ALA A 310 -11.96 8.56 13.30
N LEU A 311 -12.58 9.28 12.35
CA LEU A 311 -13.86 9.94 12.57
C LEU A 311 -15.00 8.92 12.79
N GLY A 312 -15.01 7.81 12.04
CA GLY A 312 -15.95 6.71 12.24
C GLY A 312 -15.77 6.03 13.60
N ALA A 313 -14.53 5.81 14.04
CA ALA A 313 -14.24 5.28 15.37
C ALA A 313 -14.68 6.23 16.49
N PHE A 314 -14.47 7.54 16.32
CA PHE A 314 -14.96 8.55 17.25
C PHE A 314 -16.48 8.53 17.36
N GLU A 315 -17.20 8.53 16.25
CA GLU A 315 -18.67 8.45 16.21
C GLU A 315 -19.18 7.17 16.89
N TYR A 316 -18.54 6.03 16.64
CA TYR A 316 -18.87 4.78 17.30
C TYR A 316 -18.71 4.89 18.82
N LEU A 317 -17.62 5.48 19.32
CA LEU A 317 -17.35 5.63 20.74
C LEU A 317 -18.39 6.49 21.46
N ILE A 318 -18.88 7.55 20.82
CA ILE A 318 -19.86 8.43 21.43
C ILE A 318 -21.32 7.95 21.32
N THR A 319 -21.60 7.02 20.38
CA THR A 319 -22.97 6.58 20.10
C THR A 319 -23.28 5.15 20.54
N LYS A 320 -22.30 4.28 20.57
CA LYS A 320 -22.51 2.83 20.74
C LYS A 320 -21.62 2.18 21.81
N TYR A 321 -20.57 2.86 22.28
CA TYR A 321 -19.70 2.35 23.33
C TYR A 321 -20.12 2.87 24.69
#